data_e8aab6c06824331d492144c44ba97fa2
#
_entry.id   e8aab6c06824331d492144c44ba97fa2
#
_cell.length_a   1.000
_cell.length_b   1.000
_cell.length_c   1.000
_cell.angle_alpha   90.00
_cell.angle_beta   90.00
_cell.angle_gamma   90.00
#
_symmetry.space_group_name_H-M   'P 1'
#
loop_
_entity.id
_entity.type
_entity.pdbx_description
1 polymer ?
#
loop_
_entity_poly.entity_id
_entity_poly.type
_entity_poly.pdbx_seq_one_letter_code
_entity_poly.pdbx_strand_id
1 'polypeptide(L)'
;MGGHSNPTGFYLMGNFNKDDIQTAADEAMTRIRAGEKELTIHPGCGTNMAASTLLPATFAFVPMQQARSNFWRFMLIPFAVALGVFGYFLSKPLGPWLQRNVTTEADLGDMRIVDIIPVRKGLHRVITK
;
A
#
# COMPACT_ATOMS: atom_id res chain seq x y z
N MET A 1 -9.37 2.41 11.44
CA MET A 1 -9.99 2.86 10.18
C MET A 1 -9.47 1.98 9.06
N GLY A 2 -10.34 1.36 8.31
CA GLY A 2 -10.00 0.53 7.17
C GLY A 2 -10.78 0.98 5.93
N GLY A 3 -10.26 0.70 4.75
CA GLY A 3 -10.92 1.02 3.50
C GLY A 3 -10.65 -0.02 2.43
N HIS A 4 -11.56 -0.18 1.50
CA HIS A 4 -11.42 -1.01 0.32
C HIS A 4 -11.94 -0.24 -0.88
N SER A 5 -11.12 -0.11 -1.92
CA SER A 5 -11.46 0.62 -3.14
C SER A 5 -11.89 -0.33 -4.26
N ASN A 6 -12.77 0.17 -5.13
CA ASN A 6 -13.16 -0.44 -6.39
C ASN A 6 -13.26 0.62 -7.49
N PRO A 7 -13.47 0.25 -8.78
CA PRO A 7 -13.52 1.23 -9.88
C PRO A 7 -14.61 2.30 -9.76
N THR A 8 -15.61 2.10 -8.92
CA THR A 8 -16.76 3.01 -8.76
C THR A 8 -16.77 3.78 -7.45
N GLY A 9 -15.71 3.64 -6.64
CA GLY A 9 -15.60 4.30 -5.34
C GLY A 9 -14.86 3.48 -4.30
N PHE A 10 -15.15 3.71 -3.05
CA PHE A 10 -14.51 3.00 -1.94
C PHE A 10 -15.44 2.82 -0.74
N TYR A 11 -15.12 1.83 0.07
CA TYR A 11 -15.77 1.56 1.34
C TYR A 11 -14.91 2.08 2.48
N LEU A 12 -15.52 2.76 3.43
CA LEU A 12 -14.89 3.19 4.67
C LEU A 12 -15.48 2.42 5.85
N MET A 13 -14.61 1.79 6.61
CA MET A 13 -14.95 1.11 7.85
C MET A 13 -14.55 1.97 9.05
N GLY A 14 -15.52 2.34 9.85
CA GLY A 14 -15.33 3.15 11.04
C GLY A 14 -16.64 3.81 11.47
N ASN A 15 -16.69 4.28 12.71
CA ASN A 15 -17.86 4.95 13.25
C ASN A 15 -17.79 6.47 12.96
N PHE A 16 -18.18 6.85 11.76
CA PHE A 16 -18.15 8.23 11.27
C PHE A 16 -19.55 8.68 10.85
N ASN A 17 -19.81 9.99 10.94
CA ASN A 17 -20.98 10.60 10.36
C ASN A 17 -20.75 10.87 8.85
N LYS A 18 -21.85 10.90 8.08
CA LYS A 18 -21.78 11.19 6.64
C LYS A 18 -21.13 12.55 6.36
N ASP A 19 -21.45 13.55 7.16
CA ASP A 19 -20.94 14.93 6.98
C ASP A 19 -19.43 15.00 7.24
N ASP A 20 -18.93 14.26 8.24
CA ASP A 20 -17.48 14.18 8.54
C ASP A 20 -16.72 13.52 7.39
N ILE A 21 -17.30 12.47 6.79
CA ILE A 21 -16.72 11.78 5.64
C ILE A 21 -16.67 12.72 4.43
N GLN A 22 -17.77 13.45 4.17
CA GLN A 22 -17.85 14.39 3.07
C GLN A 22 -16.80 15.50 3.21
N THR A 23 -16.73 16.13 4.38
CA THR A 23 -15.77 17.20 4.66
C THR A 23 -14.33 16.73 4.51
N ALA A 24 -14.00 15.59 5.11
CA ALA A 24 -12.65 15.03 5.03
C ALA A 24 -12.25 14.64 3.59
N ALA A 25 -13.20 14.11 2.84
CA ALA A 25 -12.96 13.72 1.46
C ALA A 25 -12.79 14.93 0.54
N ASP A 26 -13.58 15.97 0.70
CA ASP A 26 -13.47 17.24 -0.06
C ASP A 26 -12.15 17.95 0.28
N GLU A 27 -11.74 17.97 1.54
CA GLU A 27 -10.45 18.50 1.96
C GLU A 27 -9.29 17.71 1.34
N ALA A 28 -9.34 16.39 1.42
CA ALA A 28 -8.31 15.52 0.83
C ALA A 28 -8.19 15.74 -0.68
N MET A 29 -9.31 15.80 -1.39
CA MET A 29 -9.31 16.06 -2.84
C MET A 29 -8.73 17.44 -3.17
N THR A 30 -9.05 18.46 -2.39
CA THR A 30 -8.54 19.82 -2.58
C THR A 30 -7.03 19.85 -2.38
N ARG A 31 -6.52 19.21 -1.33
CA ARG A 31 -5.09 19.13 -1.03
C ARG A 31 -4.30 18.35 -2.08
N ILE A 32 -4.85 17.22 -2.56
CA ILE A 32 -4.22 16.45 -3.63
C ILE A 32 -4.17 17.26 -4.93
N ARG A 33 -5.24 17.98 -5.28
CA ARG A 33 -5.27 18.89 -6.45
C ARG A 33 -4.30 20.07 -6.31
N ALA A 34 -4.06 20.53 -5.08
CA ALA A 34 -3.05 21.55 -4.80
C ALA A 34 -1.59 21.04 -4.92
N GLY A 35 -1.40 19.74 -5.17
CA GLY A 35 -0.08 19.11 -5.37
C GLY A 35 0.44 18.29 -4.20
N GLU A 36 -0.32 18.13 -3.12
CA GLU A 36 0.06 17.30 -1.97
C GLU A 36 -0.14 15.78 -2.27
N LYS A 37 0.57 15.30 -3.29
CA LYS A 37 0.50 13.89 -3.74
C LYS A 37 0.96 12.89 -2.67
N GLU A 38 1.70 13.32 -1.68
CA GLU A 38 2.15 12.50 -0.55
C GLU A 38 0.97 11.91 0.26
N LEU A 39 -0.20 12.55 0.22
CA LEU A 39 -1.42 12.05 0.87
C LEU A 39 -1.91 10.72 0.28
N THR A 40 -1.54 10.41 -0.95
CA THR A 40 -1.91 9.15 -1.62
C THR A 40 -0.98 8.00 -1.25
N ILE A 41 0.12 8.29 -0.58
CA ILE A 41 1.14 7.31 -0.20
C ILE A 41 0.91 6.91 1.27
N HIS A 42 0.66 5.64 1.51
CA HIS A 42 0.44 5.12 2.85
C HIS A 42 1.32 3.90 3.14
N PRO A 43 2.00 3.84 4.29
CA PRO A 43 2.87 2.71 4.65
C PRO A 43 2.13 1.38 4.74
N GLY A 44 0.84 1.38 5.05
CA GLY A 44 -0.02 0.19 5.07
C GLY A 44 -0.58 -0.24 3.71
N CYS A 45 -0.12 0.35 2.60
CA CYS A 45 -0.52 -0.07 1.27
C CYS A 45 0.02 -1.48 0.94
N GLY A 46 -0.78 -2.27 0.23
CA GLY A 46 -0.40 -3.62 -0.21
C GLY A 46 0.92 -3.66 -0.99
N THR A 47 1.23 -2.63 -1.76
CA THR A 47 2.51 -2.51 -2.49
C THR A 47 3.70 -2.45 -1.53
N ASN A 48 3.60 -1.65 -0.46
CA ASN A 48 4.65 -1.58 0.55
C ASN A 48 4.79 -2.90 1.31
N MET A 49 3.67 -3.55 1.64
CA MET A 49 3.67 -4.87 2.27
C MET A 49 4.27 -5.93 1.35
N ALA A 50 3.92 -5.94 0.07
CA ALA A 50 4.50 -6.85 -0.91
C ALA A 50 6.00 -6.62 -1.08
N ALA A 51 6.46 -5.38 -1.21
CA ALA A 51 7.87 -5.06 -1.32
C ALA A 51 8.65 -5.50 -0.07
N SER A 52 8.11 -5.27 1.13
CA SER A 52 8.76 -5.62 2.39
C SER A 52 8.83 -7.12 2.69
N THR A 53 8.02 -7.94 2.01
CA THR A 53 8.02 -9.40 2.15
C THR A 53 8.73 -10.09 0.98
N LEU A 54 8.43 -9.71 -0.25
CA LEU A 54 8.97 -10.38 -1.44
C LEU A 54 10.46 -10.13 -1.64
N LEU A 55 10.94 -8.91 -1.40
CA LEU A 55 12.37 -8.60 -1.55
C LEU A 55 13.24 -9.40 -0.58
N PRO A 56 13.01 -9.36 0.75
CA PRO A 56 13.81 -10.16 1.67
C PRO A 56 13.72 -11.65 1.38
N ALA A 57 12.53 -12.16 1.06
CA ALA A 57 12.33 -13.56 0.73
C ALA A 57 13.12 -13.97 -0.52
N THR A 58 13.11 -13.15 -1.58
CA THR A 58 13.87 -13.40 -2.80
C THR A 58 15.37 -13.40 -2.53
N PHE A 59 15.88 -12.39 -1.83
CA PHE A 59 17.30 -12.29 -1.49
C PHE A 59 17.79 -13.44 -0.60
N ALA A 60 16.96 -13.92 0.32
CA ALA A 60 17.28 -15.08 1.13
C ALA A 60 17.22 -16.39 0.36
N PHE A 61 16.28 -16.51 -0.58
CA PHE A 61 16.02 -17.76 -1.29
C PHE A 61 17.00 -18.03 -2.43
N VAL A 62 17.44 -16.99 -3.16
CA VAL A 62 18.35 -17.14 -4.31
C VAL A 62 19.64 -17.91 -3.97
N PRO A 63 20.41 -17.55 -2.93
CA PRO A 63 21.61 -18.31 -2.60
C PRO A 63 21.33 -19.75 -2.16
N MET A 64 20.14 -19.99 -1.55
CA MET A 64 19.74 -21.33 -1.11
C MET A 64 19.46 -22.28 -2.27
N GLN A 65 19.01 -21.78 -3.42
CA GLN A 65 18.78 -22.59 -4.62
C GLN A 65 20.06 -23.13 -5.22
N GLN A 66 21.19 -22.44 -5.08
CA GLN A 66 22.47 -22.86 -5.63
C GLN A 66 23.18 -23.93 -4.79
N ALA A 67 22.69 -24.18 -3.62
CA ALA A 67 23.28 -25.18 -2.72
C ALA A 67 22.95 -26.61 -3.18
N ARG A 68 23.97 -27.32 -3.68
CA ARG A 68 23.84 -28.71 -4.18
C ARG A 68 23.77 -29.78 -3.08
N SER A 69 24.21 -29.48 -1.86
CA SER A 69 24.16 -30.43 -0.73
C SER A 69 23.62 -29.80 0.54
N ASN A 70 23.16 -30.63 1.48
CA ASN A 70 22.63 -30.16 2.76
C ASN A 70 23.70 -29.45 3.60
N PHE A 71 24.98 -29.86 3.47
CA PHE A 71 26.07 -29.17 4.14
C PHE A 71 26.24 -27.73 3.67
N TRP A 72 26.21 -27.49 2.34
CA TRP A 72 26.29 -26.17 1.76
C TRP A 72 25.06 -25.33 2.11
N ARG A 73 23.88 -25.92 2.16
CA ARG A 73 22.66 -25.23 2.63
C ARG A 73 22.83 -24.70 4.04
N PHE A 74 23.35 -25.53 4.94
CA PHE A 74 23.60 -25.13 6.32
C PHE A 74 24.64 -23.99 6.42
N MET A 75 25.72 -24.07 5.65
CA MET A 75 26.74 -23.02 5.60
C MET A 75 26.23 -21.70 5.00
N LEU A 76 25.26 -21.76 4.10
CA LEU A 76 24.68 -20.57 3.45
C LEU A 76 23.56 -19.89 4.28
N ILE A 77 23.07 -20.53 5.33
CA ILE A 77 22.00 -19.94 6.18
C ILE A 77 22.37 -18.54 6.70
N PRO A 78 23.52 -18.32 7.35
CA PRO A 78 23.86 -16.99 7.86
C PRO A 78 24.00 -15.98 6.74
N PHE A 79 24.49 -16.39 5.58
CA PHE A 79 24.59 -15.54 4.40
C PHE A 79 23.22 -15.19 3.81
N ALA A 80 22.30 -16.17 3.74
CA ALA A 80 20.92 -15.96 3.32
C ALA A 80 20.17 -15.03 4.26
N VAL A 81 20.37 -15.15 5.58
CA VAL A 81 19.80 -14.24 6.58
C VAL A 81 20.33 -12.82 6.38
N ALA A 82 21.63 -12.66 6.20
CA ALA A 82 22.23 -11.34 5.95
C ALA A 82 21.68 -10.68 4.68
N LEU A 83 21.54 -11.43 3.59
CA LEU A 83 20.93 -10.95 2.35
C LEU A 83 19.44 -10.64 2.52
N GLY A 84 18.70 -11.44 3.28
CA GLY A 84 17.29 -11.16 3.60
C GLY A 84 17.13 -9.85 4.36
N VAL A 85 17.97 -9.59 5.35
CA VAL A 85 18.01 -8.33 6.09
C VAL A 85 18.35 -7.16 5.16
N PHE A 86 19.32 -7.31 4.29
CA PHE A 86 19.66 -6.31 3.28
C PHE A 86 18.48 -6.02 2.35
N GLY A 87 17.80 -7.05 1.86
CA GLY A 87 16.59 -6.90 1.04
C GLY A 87 15.46 -6.17 1.77
N TYR A 88 15.30 -6.41 3.07
CA TYR A 88 14.34 -5.68 3.90
C TYR A 88 14.67 -4.19 3.99
N PHE A 89 15.94 -3.83 4.23
CA PHE A 89 16.35 -2.43 4.22
C PHE A 89 16.15 -1.77 2.86
N LEU A 90 16.39 -2.50 1.78
CA LEU A 90 16.16 -2.02 0.42
C LEU A 90 14.68 -1.80 0.12
N SER A 91 13.79 -2.58 0.72
CA SER A 91 12.34 -2.47 0.55
C SER A 91 11.76 -1.16 1.10
N LYS A 92 12.40 -0.60 2.13
CA LYS A 92 11.93 0.65 2.77
C LYS A 92 11.86 1.84 1.82
N PRO A 93 12.89 2.17 1.03
CA PRO A 93 12.80 3.21 0.01
C PRO A 93 12.06 2.74 -1.24
N LEU A 94 12.15 1.46 -1.59
CA LEU A 94 11.59 0.92 -2.83
C LEU A 94 10.06 0.82 -2.77
N GLY A 95 9.49 0.43 -1.64
CA GLY A 95 8.03 0.33 -1.46
C GLY A 95 7.31 1.65 -1.76
N PRO A 96 7.63 2.75 -1.04
CA PRO A 96 7.08 4.07 -1.31
C PRO A 96 7.39 4.59 -2.72
N TRP A 97 8.57 4.29 -3.25
CA TRP A 97 8.94 4.67 -4.61
C TRP A 97 8.06 3.98 -5.66
N LEU A 98 7.84 2.67 -5.52
CA LEU A 98 6.92 1.91 -6.38
C LEU A 98 5.49 2.43 -6.25
N GLN A 99 5.05 2.71 -5.04
CA GLN A 99 3.74 3.28 -4.81
C GLN A 99 3.56 4.62 -5.51
N ARG A 100 4.57 5.49 -5.43
CA ARG A 100 4.54 6.82 -6.05
C ARG A 100 4.58 6.78 -7.58
N ASN A 101 5.38 5.90 -8.16
CA ASN A 101 5.68 5.95 -9.59
C ASN A 101 4.96 4.88 -10.44
N VAL A 102 4.50 3.79 -9.84
CA VAL A 102 3.99 2.64 -10.57
C VAL A 102 2.57 2.25 -10.17
N THR A 103 2.25 2.19 -8.88
CA THR A 103 0.99 1.59 -8.41
C THR A 103 -0.06 2.60 -7.98
N THR A 104 0.30 3.86 -7.78
CA THR A 104 -0.64 4.90 -7.36
C THR A 104 -0.65 6.04 -8.35
N GLU A 105 -1.82 6.30 -8.93
CA GLU A 105 -2.06 7.50 -9.70
C GLU A 105 -2.63 8.58 -8.76
N ALA A 106 -1.88 9.65 -8.58
CA ALA A 106 -2.27 10.77 -7.73
C ALA A 106 -2.99 11.87 -8.51
N ASP A 107 -3.21 11.68 -9.80
CA ASP A 107 -4.01 12.59 -10.62
C ASP A 107 -5.50 12.20 -10.49
N LEU A 108 -6.25 13.05 -9.82
CA LEU A 108 -7.69 12.85 -9.64
C LEU A 108 -8.51 13.20 -10.90
N GLY A 109 -7.89 13.87 -11.88
CA GLY A 109 -8.63 14.34 -13.06
C GLY A 109 -9.93 15.04 -12.69
N ASP A 110 -11.02 14.65 -13.34
CA ASP A 110 -12.37 15.15 -13.09
C ASP A 110 -13.13 14.35 -12.02
N MET A 111 -12.44 13.47 -11.27
CA MET A 111 -13.07 12.66 -10.24
C MET A 111 -13.79 13.52 -9.20
N ARG A 112 -15.03 13.18 -8.92
CA ARG A 112 -15.89 13.84 -7.93
C ARG A 112 -16.56 12.79 -7.04
N ILE A 113 -16.81 13.16 -5.80
CA ILE A 113 -17.67 12.37 -4.93
C ILE A 113 -19.11 12.62 -5.32
N VAL A 114 -19.80 11.55 -5.72
CA VAL A 114 -21.19 11.63 -6.18
C VAL A 114 -22.13 11.46 -4.99
N ASP A 115 -21.89 10.46 -4.15
CA ASP A 115 -22.73 10.18 -3.00
C ASP A 115 -22.00 9.38 -1.91
N ILE A 116 -22.50 9.46 -0.69
CA ILE A 116 -22.04 8.69 0.45
C ILE A 116 -23.22 7.94 1.02
N ILE A 117 -23.20 6.61 0.90
CA ILE A 117 -24.29 5.72 1.32
C ILE A 117 -23.86 4.95 2.56
N PRO A 118 -24.60 5.08 3.69
CA PRO A 118 -24.39 4.20 4.83
C PRO A 118 -24.90 2.78 4.48
N VAL A 119 -24.00 1.80 4.39
CA VAL A 119 -24.35 0.42 4.07
C VAL A 119 -24.73 -0.34 5.32
N ARG A 120 -23.98 -0.13 6.41
CA ARG A 120 -24.18 -0.77 7.71
C ARG A 120 -23.61 0.13 8.82
N LYS A 121 -23.99 -0.12 10.07
CA LYS A 121 -23.36 0.54 11.23
C LYS A 121 -21.83 0.38 11.13
N GLY A 122 -21.13 1.49 10.96
CA GLY A 122 -19.68 1.48 10.81
C GLY A 122 -19.14 1.16 9.40
N LEU A 123 -20.00 1.09 8.37
CA LEU A 123 -19.58 0.87 6.98
C LEU A 123 -20.28 1.88 6.07
N HIS A 124 -19.52 2.73 5.41
CA HIS A 124 -20.00 3.71 4.45
C HIS A 124 -19.41 3.43 3.07
N ARG A 125 -20.25 3.56 2.05
CA ARG A 125 -19.81 3.49 0.66
C ARG A 125 -19.76 4.89 0.09
N VAL A 126 -18.60 5.31 -0.38
CA VAL A 126 -18.38 6.55 -1.11
C VAL A 126 -18.35 6.24 -2.60
N ILE A 127 -19.25 6.83 -3.36
CA ILE A 127 -19.34 6.68 -4.81
C ILE A 127 -18.60 7.83 -5.46
N THR A 128 -17.66 7.51 -6.33
CA THR A 128 -16.91 8.49 -7.13
C THR A 128 -17.21 8.31 -8.61
N LYS A 129 -17.13 9.39 -9.36
CA LYS A 129 -17.30 9.37 -10.81
C LYS A 129 -16.28 10.31 -11.47
#